data_66f62055ffce028bc263c03b5fc40c86
#
_entry.id   66f62055ffce028bc263c03b5fc40c86
#
_cell.length_a   1.000
_cell.length_b   1.000
_cell.length_c   1.000
_cell.angle_alpha   90.00
_cell.angle_beta   90.00
_cell.angle_gamma   90.00
#
_symmetry.space_group_name_H-M   'P 1'
#
loop_
_entity.id
_entity.type
_entity.pdbx_description
1 polymer ?
#
loop_
_entity_poly.entity_id
_entity_poly.type
_entity_poly.pdbx_seq_one_letter_code
_entity_poly.pdbx_strand_id
1 'polypeptide(L)'
;GTEFYRWGVNGPDDARKKVKKLADAGVDIIKFIDHDLMTMEEAKAAVDEAHRNGLPVVAHSHRPEEIRRGLILGVDNFEHTGLSSAPKYPDDIMDMLAERTAQMNKGPLFWTPTVEGLYNYEYLRDNPEELDDDSWHLGLPDSIITDIKQSFQHPDQLPYFQLTPIRKPTLERKFNQLREAGVVMLIGTDSGIPMKFHSQSTWKEFDVWVNEFGVDPMLAIRAAPYWPSKMMKVDNEYGTVS
;
A
#
# COMPACT_ATOMS: atom_id res chain seq x y z
N GLY A 1 12.77 11.17 -17.12
CA GLY A 1 13.41 11.96 -16.07
C GLY A 1 13.98 11.05 -15.02
N THR A 2 15.25 11.21 -14.70
CA THR A 2 15.88 10.53 -13.56
C THR A 2 15.51 11.31 -12.32
N GLU A 3 14.34 11.04 -11.77
CA GLU A 3 14.09 11.42 -10.39
C GLU A 3 15.01 10.59 -9.50
N PHE A 4 15.51 11.20 -8.45
CA PHE A 4 16.55 10.62 -7.59
C PHE A 4 16.14 9.25 -6.97
N TYR A 5 14.84 9.00 -6.81
CA TYR A 5 14.26 7.81 -6.19
C TYR A 5 13.36 6.99 -7.13
N ARG A 6 13.07 7.47 -8.35
CA ARG A 6 12.27 6.75 -9.34
C ARG A 6 13.07 6.59 -10.63
N TRP A 7 13.12 5.37 -11.14
CA TRP A 7 13.83 5.07 -12.36
C TRP A 7 12.83 4.74 -13.47
N GLY A 8 12.76 5.60 -14.47
CA GLY A 8 12.05 5.28 -15.71
C GLY A 8 12.73 4.13 -16.45
N VAL A 9 11.98 3.41 -17.25
CA VAL A 9 12.45 2.26 -18.03
C VAL A 9 12.35 2.59 -19.52
N ASN A 10 13.31 2.13 -20.30
CA ASN A 10 13.36 2.30 -21.75
C ASN A 10 13.69 0.96 -22.42
N GLY A 11 12.67 0.13 -22.59
CA GLY A 11 12.75 -1.19 -23.15
C GLY A 11 13.05 -2.31 -22.14
N PRO A 12 12.77 -3.57 -22.51
CA PRO A 12 12.89 -4.73 -21.62
C PRO A 12 14.30 -4.98 -21.08
N ASP A 13 15.33 -4.71 -21.87
CA ASP A 13 16.73 -4.90 -21.44
C ASP A 13 17.16 -3.85 -20.40
N ASP A 14 16.70 -2.61 -20.55
CA ASP A 14 16.93 -1.57 -19.55
C ASP A 14 16.19 -1.90 -18.23
N ALA A 15 14.97 -2.45 -18.32
CA ALA A 15 14.21 -2.94 -17.16
C ALA A 15 15.02 -4.00 -16.39
N ARG A 16 15.49 -5.05 -17.07
CA ARG A 16 16.31 -6.11 -16.45
C ARG A 16 17.58 -5.54 -15.80
N LYS A 17 18.30 -4.69 -16.54
CA LYS A 17 19.53 -4.07 -16.04
C LYS A 17 19.31 -3.26 -14.77
N LYS A 18 18.23 -2.48 -14.71
CA LYS A 18 17.91 -1.66 -13.53
C LYS A 18 17.51 -2.51 -12.33
N VAL A 19 16.66 -3.51 -12.53
CA VAL A 19 16.29 -4.45 -11.47
C VAL A 19 17.52 -5.22 -10.97
N LYS A 20 18.37 -5.73 -11.87
CA LYS A 20 19.60 -6.41 -11.48
C LYS A 20 20.53 -5.49 -10.67
N LYS A 21 20.65 -4.21 -11.05
CA LYS A 21 21.44 -3.23 -10.30
C LYS A 21 20.90 -3.02 -8.88
N LEU A 22 19.58 -2.98 -8.71
CA LEU A 22 18.95 -2.89 -7.40
C LEU A 22 19.18 -4.15 -6.57
N ALA A 23 19.01 -5.33 -7.19
CA ALA A 23 19.29 -6.61 -6.53
C ALA A 23 20.74 -6.70 -6.06
N ASP A 24 21.72 -6.30 -6.90
CA ASP A 24 23.13 -6.28 -6.56
C ASP A 24 23.46 -5.26 -5.44
N ALA A 25 22.63 -4.24 -5.26
CA ALA A 25 22.74 -3.28 -4.16
C ALA A 25 22.10 -3.80 -2.85
N GLY A 26 21.48 -4.98 -2.87
CA GLY A 26 20.93 -5.63 -1.68
C GLY A 26 19.55 -5.11 -1.26
N VAL A 27 18.69 -4.67 -2.21
CA VAL A 27 17.31 -4.33 -1.90
C VAL A 27 16.50 -5.60 -1.60
N ASP A 28 15.46 -5.45 -0.78
CA ASP A 28 14.61 -6.57 -0.37
C ASP A 28 13.35 -6.71 -1.24
N ILE A 29 12.93 -5.64 -1.91
CA ILE A 29 11.74 -5.60 -2.79
C ILE A 29 11.98 -4.72 -4.02
N ILE A 30 11.18 -4.96 -5.06
CA ILE A 30 11.06 -4.03 -6.21
C ILE A 30 9.69 -3.38 -6.17
N LYS A 31 9.67 -2.04 -6.14
CA LYS A 31 8.42 -1.26 -6.10
C LYS A 31 8.08 -0.69 -7.47
N PHE A 32 6.86 -0.97 -7.94
CA PHE A 32 6.27 -0.36 -9.13
C PHE A 32 5.38 0.82 -8.78
N ILE A 33 5.53 1.89 -9.56
CA ILE A 33 4.64 3.06 -9.59
C ILE A 33 4.34 3.32 -11.06
N ASP A 34 3.06 3.57 -11.39
CA ASP A 34 2.62 3.86 -12.76
C ASP A 34 3.02 2.79 -13.79
N HIS A 35 3.07 1.52 -13.40
CA HIS A 35 3.48 0.43 -14.28
C HIS A 35 2.49 0.13 -15.42
N ASP A 36 1.28 0.67 -15.35
CA ASP A 36 0.32 0.68 -16.45
C ASP A 36 0.72 1.63 -17.60
N LEU A 37 1.67 2.53 -17.38
CA LEU A 37 2.29 3.36 -18.42
C LEU A 37 3.50 2.70 -19.11
N MET A 38 4.02 1.61 -18.54
CA MET A 38 5.05 0.78 -19.18
C MET A 38 4.44 -0.07 -20.30
N THR A 39 5.25 -0.52 -21.25
CA THR A 39 4.81 -1.62 -22.11
C THR A 39 4.71 -2.92 -21.29
N MET A 40 3.91 -3.88 -21.77
CA MET A 40 3.79 -5.18 -21.09
C MET A 40 5.13 -5.92 -21.07
N GLU A 41 5.92 -5.79 -22.13
CA GLU A 41 7.25 -6.39 -22.26
C GLU A 41 8.24 -5.80 -21.24
N GLU A 42 8.23 -4.49 -21.04
CA GLU A 42 9.06 -3.81 -20.05
C GLU A 42 8.70 -4.24 -18.62
N ALA A 43 7.41 -4.17 -18.29
CA ALA A 43 6.92 -4.53 -16.97
C ALA A 43 7.16 -6.02 -16.68
N LYS A 44 6.92 -6.90 -17.68
CA LYS A 44 7.22 -8.33 -17.56
C LYS A 44 8.71 -8.59 -17.34
N ALA A 45 9.56 -7.91 -18.10
CA ALA A 45 11.01 -8.06 -17.95
C ALA A 45 11.50 -7.67 -16.57
N ALA A 46 10.91 -6.60 -15.97
CA ALA A 46 11.23 -6.19 -14.61
C ALA A 46 10.76 -7.20 -13.56
N VAL A 47 9.52 -7.71 -13.66
CA VAL A 47 8.98 -8.73 -12.74
C VAL A 47 9.79 -10.02 -12.83
N ASP A 48 10.02 -10.53 -14.05
CA ASP A 48 10.79 -11.76 -14.27
C ASP A 48 12.22 -11.65 -13.70
N GLU A 49 12.85 -10.47 -13.83
CA GLU A 49 14.19 -10.24 -13.27
C GLU A 49 14.18 -10.15 -11.75
N ALA A 50 13.18 -9.47 -11.17
CA ALA A 50 13.01 -9.42 -9.71
C ALA A 50 12.86 -10.84 -9.14
N HIS A 51 11.96 -11.63 -9.70
CA HIS A 51 11.73 -13.01 -9.26
C HIS A 51 12.95 -13.92 -9.46
N ARG A 52 13.73 -13.74 -10.55
CA ARG A 52 15.00 -14.46 -10.74
C ARG A 52 16.02 -14.16 -9.64
N ASN A 53 16.00 -12.94 -9.09
CA ASN A 53 16.85 -12.54 -7.97
C ASN A 53 16.20 -12.81 -6.59
N GLY A 54 15.06 -13.51 -6.54
CA GLY A 54 14.35 -13.85 -5.29
C GLY A 54 13.56 -12.71 -4.66
N LEU A 55 13.47 -11.56 -5.34
CA LEU A 55 12.83 -10.34 -4.83
C LEU A 55 11.33 -10.32 -5.14
N PRO A 56 10.46 -10.06 -4.16
CA PRO A 56 9.06 -9.79 -4.42
C PRO A 56 8.86 -8.46 -5.12
N VAL A 57 7.78 -8.37 -5.91
CA VAL A 57 7.37 -7.14 -6.59
C VAL A 57 6.12 -6.57 -5.93
N VAL A 58 6.20 -5.31 -5.55
CA VAL A 58 5.14 -4.54 -4.91
C VAL A 58 4.67 -3.43 -5.84
N ALA A 59 3.38 -3.24 -6.01
CA ALA A 59 2.84 -2.27 -6.96
C ALA A 59 1.75 -1.37 -6.38
N HIS A 60 1.73 -0.10 -6.78
CA HIS A 60 0.57 0.77 -6.60
C HIS A 60 -0.67 0.18 -7.27
N SER A 61 -1.85 0.47 -6.72
CA SER A 61 -3.14 0.02 -7.24
C SER A 61 -4.18 1.14 -7.33
N HIS A 62 -3.78 2.33 -7.72
CA HIS A 62 -4.68 3.48 -7.82
C HIS A 62 -5.63 3.41 -9.01
N ARG A 63 -5.23 2.77 -10.09
CA ARG A 63 -6.01 2.62 -11.32
C ARG A 63 -6.38 1.16 -11.57
N PRO A 64 -7.56 0.88 -12.16
CA PRO A 64 -7.95 -0.50 -12.49
C PRO A 64 -6.92 -1.23 -13.36
N GLU A 65 -6.29 -0.51 -14.27
CA GLU A 65 -5.30 -1.09 -15.19
C GLU A 65 -4.00 -1.50 -14.47
N GLU A 66 -3.60 -0.78 -13.43
CA GLU A 66 -2.46 -1.22 -12.60
C GLU A 66 -2.73 -2.58 -11.96
N ILE A 67 -3.95 -2.80 -11.48
CA ILE A 67 -4.34 -4.09 -10.88
C ILE A 67 -4.37 -5.19 -11.95
N ARG A 68 -5.05 -4.96 -13.09
CA ARG A 68 -5.14 -5.96 -14.17
C ARG A 68 -3.76 -6.38 -14.66
N ARG A 69 -2.93 -5.42 -15.01
CA ARG A 69 -1.56 -5.69 -15.47
C ARG A 69 -0.72 -6.36 -14.40
N GLY A 70 -0.77 -5.86 -13.16
CA GLY A 70 -0.04 -6.46 -12.05
C GLY A 70 -0.39 -7.94 -11.83
N LEU A 71 -1.68 -8.30 -11.91
CA LEU A 71 -2.13 -9.70 -11.81
C LEU A 71 -1.60 -10.56 -12.97
N ILE A 72 -1.64 -10.06 -14.20
CA ILE A 72 -1.11 -10.75 -15.38
C ILE A 72 0.41 -10.95 -15.27
N LEU A 73 1.11 -9.94 -14.79
CA LEU A 73 2.57 -9.93 -14.66
C LEU A 73 3.08 -10.78 -13.50
N GLY A 74 2.24 -11.05 -12.50
CA GLY A 74 2.61 -11.81 -11.31
C GLY A 74 3.19 -10.95 -10.20
N VAL A 75 2.69 -9.73 -10.02
CA VAL A 75 2.98 -8.90 -8.84
C VAL A 75 2.59 -9.65 -7.57
N ASP A 76 3.41 -9.54 -6.52
CA ASP A 76 3.24 -10.29 -5.27
C ASP A 76 2.39 -9.55 -4.25
N ASN A 77 2.48 -8.21 -4.23
CA ASN A 77 1.71 -7.35 -3.32
C ASN A 77 1.22 -6.09 -4.04
N PHE A 78 -0.04 -5.74 -3.81
CA PHE A 78 -0.57 -4.43 -4.20
C PHE A 78 -0.69 -3.52 -2.98
N GLU A 79 -0.51 -2.22 -3.20
CA GLU A 79 -0.65 -1.22 -2.15
C GLU A 79 -1.82 -0.29 -2.42
N HIS A 80 -2.41 0.19 -1.34
CA HIS A 80 -3.59 1.04 -1.27
C HIS A 80 -4.88 0.33 -1.71
N THR A 81 -6.01 0.80 -1.22
CA THR A 81 -7.32 0.34 -1.73
C THR A 81 -7.64 0.91 -3.09
N GLY A 82 -6.98 2.00 -3.47
CA GLY A 82 -7.07 2.61 -4.80
C GLY A 82 -8.49 2.96 -5.27
N LEU A 83 -8.63 3.16 -6.59
CA LEU A 83 -9.89 3.39 -7.30
C LEU A 83 -10.73 4.51 -6.70
N SER A 84 -10.09 5.55 -6.18
CA SER A 84 -10.63 6.79 -5.57
C SER A 84 -12.14 6.80 -5.29
N SER A 85 -12.96 7.18 -6.26
CA SER A 85 -14.41 7.35 -6.14
C SER A 85 -15.22 6.11 -6.54
N ALA A 86 -14.59 5.06 -7.06
CA ALA A 86 -15.31 3.83 -7.40
C ALA A 86 -15.86 3.17 -6.12
N PRO A 87 -17.17 2.84 -6.08
CA PRO A 87 -17.78 2.28 -4.87
C PRO A 87 -17.35 0.85 -4.56
N LYS A 88 -16.79 0.15 -5.54
CA LYS A 88 -16.32 -1.23 -5.45
C LYS A 88 -15.24 -1.49 -6.50
N TYR A 89 -14.52 -2.60 -6.37
CA TYR A 89 -13.70 -3.11 -7.48
C TYR A 89 -14.59 -3.59 -8.62
N PRO A 90 -14.19 -3.39 -9.90
CA PRO A 90 -14.86 -3.96 -11.06
C PRO A 90 -14.94 -5.49 -10.98
N ASP A 91 -16.02 -6.05 -11.55
CA ASP A 91 -16.28 -7.48 -11.45
C ASP A 91 -15.20 -8.32 -12.15
N ASP A 92 -14.66 -7.85 -13.27
CA ASP A 92 -13.53 -8.49 -13.96
C ASP A 92 -12.24 -8.54 -13.12
N ILE A 93 -11.98 -7.50 -12.32
CA ILE A 93 -10.85 -7.50 -11.36
C ILE A 93 -11.10 -8.51 -10.26
N MET A 94 -12.33 -8.59 -9.75
CA MET A 94 -12.70 -9.58 -8.74
C MET A 94 -12.53 -11.01 -9.24
N ASP A 95 -12.94 -11.28 -10.48
CA ASP A 95 -12.75 -12.58 -11.14
C ASP A 95 -11.25 -12.92 -11.28
N MET A 96 -10.43 -11.97 -11.73
CA MET A 96 -8.98 -12.14 -11.84
C MET A 96 -8.31 -12.38 -10.47
N LEU A 97 -8.76 -11.69 -9.42
CA LEU A 97 -8.25 -11.88 -8.06
C LEU A 97 -8.60 -13.29 -7.54
N ALA A 98 -9.86 -13.72 -7.69
CA ALA A 98 -10.31 -15.05 -7.29
C ALA A 98 -9.56 -16.15 -8.05
N GLU A 99 -9.38 -15.99 -9.35
CA GLU A 99 -8.57 -16.91 -10.16
C GLU A 99 -7.11 -16.97 -9.69
N ARG A 100 -6.49 -15.80 -9.41
CA ARG A 100 -5.10 -15.74 -8.94
C ARG A 100 -4.91 -16.38 -7.57
N THR A 101 -5.81 -16.14 -6.63
CA THR A 101 -5.72 -16.68 -5.27
C THR A 101 -6.03 -18.16 -5.19
N ALA A 102 -6.83 -18.71 -6.13
CA ALA A 102 -7.07 -20.14 -6.27
C ALA A 102 -5.83 -20.94 -6.77
N GLN A 103 -4.81 -20.26 -7.32
CA GLN A 103 -3.60 -20.89 -7.82
C GLN A 103 -2.60 -21.19 -6.69
N MET A 104 -2.84 -22.25 -5.93
CA MET A 104 -2.02 -22.66 -4.78
C MET A 104 -0.52 -22.73 -5.03
N ASN A 105 -0.11 -23.06 -6.25
CA ASN A 105 1.30 -23.16 -6.66
C ASN A 105 2.02 -21.82 -6.81
N LYS A 106 1.30 -20.72 -6.85
CA LYS A 106 1.87 -19.36 -6.94
C LYS A 106 2.09 -18.70 -5.56
N GLY A 107 1.70 -19.37 -4.49
CA GLY A 107 1.71 -18.78 -3.15
C GLY A 107 0.65 -17.69 -2.96
N PRO A 108 0.60 -17.06 -1.79
CA PRO A 108 -0.37 -16.02 -1.47
C PRO A 108 -0.21 -14.79 -2.37
N LEU A 109 -1.32 -14.13 -2.68
CA LEU A 109 -1.33 -12.76 -3.16
C LEU A 109 -1.53 -11.84 -1.97
N PHE A 110 -0.69 -10.83 -1.82
CA PHE A 110 -0.74 -9.89 -0.71
C PHE A 110 -1.33 -8.54 -1.12
N TRP A 111 -1.88 -7.82 -0.13
CA TRP A 111 -2.36 -6.46 -0.31
C TRP A 111 -2.20 -5.63 0.95
N THR A 112 -1.60 -4.43 0.80
CA THR A 112 -1.36 -3.47 1.87
C THR A 112 -2.31 -2.28 1.68
N PRO A 113 -3.48 -2.22 2.33
CA PRO A 113 -4.57 -1.31 1.95
C PRO A 113 -4.36 0.15 2.36
N THR A 114 -3.59 0.44 3.39
CA THR A 114 -3.24 1.79 3.88
C THR A 114 -4.45 2.71 4.08
N VAL A 115 -5.43 2.29 4.87
CA VAL A 115 -6.75 2.94 4.95
C VAL A 115 -6.87 4.04 6.00
N GLU A 116 -6.06 4.01 7.06
CA GLU A 116 -6.23 4.87 8.24
C GLU A 116 -6.20 6.37 7.95
N GLY A 117 -5.41 6.78 6.96
CA GLY A 117 -5.21 8.20 6.67
C GLY A 117 -6.49 8.97 6.39
N LEU A 118 -7.49 8.37 5.74
CA LEU A 118 -8.76 9.04 5.49
C LEU A 118 -9.62 9.16 6.77
N TYR A 119 -9.48 8.21 7.70
CA TYR A 119 -10.14 8.26 9.01
C TYR A 119 -9.47 9.29 9.91
N ASN A 120 -8.15 9.26 10.02
CA ASN A 120 -7.39 10.22 10.79
C ASN A 120 -7.57 11.66 10.29
N TYR A 121 -7.66 11.80 8.99
CA TYR A 121 -7.87 13.08 8.34
C TYR A 121 -9.20 13.72 8.73
N GLU A 122 -10.30 12.96 8.65
CA GLU A 122 -11.62 13.41 9.06
C GLU A 122 -11.68 13.70 10.57
N TYR A 123 -11.09 12.80 11.36
CA TYR A 123 -11.01 12.96 12.82
C TYR A 123 -10.31 14.27 13.22
N LEU A 124 -9.14 14.57 12.66
CA LEU A 124 -8.40 15.79 12.98
C LEU A 124 -9.05 17.07 12.43
N ARG A 125 -9.79 16.97 11.34
CA ARG A 125 -10.62 18.10 10.86
C ARG A 125 -11.71 18.46 11.88
N ASP A 126 -12.34 17.43 12.42
CA ASP A 126 -13.47 17.59 13.34
C ASP A 126 -13.03 17.83 14.81
N ASN A 127 -11.76 17.50 15.12
CA ASN A 127 -11.13 17.67 16.44
C ASN A 127 -9.75 18.33 16.30
N PRO A 128 -9.67 19.60 15.85
CA PRO A 128 -8.39 20.26 15.58
C PRO A 128 -7.52 20.47 16.83
N GLU A 129 -8.09 20.45 18.02
CA GLU A 129 -7.38 20.51 19.30
C GLU A 129 -6.43 19.32 19.52
N GLU A 130 -6.68 18.20 18.89
CA GLU A 130 -5.78 17.03 18.92
C GLU A 130 -4.40 17.33 18.31
N LEU A 131 -4.30 18.37 17.50
CA LEU A 131 -3.01 18.85 16.98
C LEU A 131 -2.17 19.58 18.04
N ASP A 132 -2.72 19.87 19.20
CA ASP A 132 -1.97 20.44 20.32
C ASP A 132 -1.32 19.37 21.19
N ASP A 133 -1.71 18.11 21.04
CA ASP A 133 -1.02 16.98 21.68
C ASP A 133 0.35 16.72 21.02
N ASP A 134 1.38 16.53 21.85
CA ASP A 134 2.75 16.32 21.36
C ASP A 134 3.03 14.90 20.85
N SER A 135 2.10 13.96 21.03
CA SER A 135 2.32 12.54 20.69
C SER A 135 2.56 12.28 19.20
N TRP A 136 1.97 13.09 18.32
CA TRP A 136 2.18 12.98 16.88
C TRP A 136 3.45 13.68 16.39
N HIS A 137 4.06 14.54 17.20
CA HIS A 137 5.27 15.30 16.87
C HIS A 137 6.54 14.46 16.85
N LEU A 138 6.50 13.27 17.44
CA LEU A 138 7.68 12.45 17.69
C LEU A 138 8.51 12.24 16.41
N GLY A 139 9.74 12.76 16.46
CA GLY A 139 10.68 12.65 15.35
C GLY A 139 10.49 13.68 14.23
N LEU A 140 9.54 14.61 14.34
CA LEU A 140 9.34 15.65 13.35
C LEU A 140 10.10 16.96 13.71
N PRO A 141 10.73 17.63 12.73
CA PRO A 141 11.30 18.97 12.94
C PRO A 141 10.20 20.01 13.19
N ASP A 142 10.51 21.06 13.97
CA ASP A 142 9.58 22.15 14.28
C ASP A 142 8.97 22.83 13.04
N SER A 143 9.75 22.94 11.96
CA SER A 143 9.27 23.49 10.70
C SER A 143 8.15 22.66 10.06
N ILE A 144 8.23 21.33 10.15
CA ILE A 144 7.20 20.42 9.66
C ILE A 144 5.97 20.46 10.58
N ILE A 145 6.16 20.50 11.89
CA ILE A 145 5.05 20.64 12.86
C ILE A 145 4.28 21.94 12.59
N THR A 146 5.01 23.04 12.39
CA THR A 146 4.42 24.35 12.06
C THR A 146 3.63 24.29 10.74
N ASP A 147 4.18 23.70 9.71
CA ASP A 147 3.53 23.56 8.39
C ASP A 147 2.23 22.73 8.49
N ILE A 148 2.25 21.63 9.24
CA ILE A 148 1.06 20.81 9.46
C ILE A 148 -0.02 21.63 10.19
N LYS A 149 0.30 22.29 11.30
CA LYS A 149 -0.65 23.13 12.05
C LYS A 149 -1.23 24.25 11.20
N GLN A 150 -0.42 24.90 10.37
CA GLN A 150 -0.87 25.95 9.44
C GLN A 150 -1.81 25.37 8.35
N SER A 151 -1.50 24.20 7.82
CA SER A 151 -2.33 23.54 6.82
C SER A 151 -3.73 23.24 7.33
N PHE A 152 -3.86 22.91 8.63
CA PHE A 152 -5.16 22.67 9.28
C PHE A 152 -5.98 23.93 9.58
N GLN A 153 -5.42 25.11 9.45
CA GLN A 153 -6.22 26.35 9.52
C GLN A 153 -7.16 26.49 8.32
N HIS A 154 -6.83 25.79 7.20
CA HIS A 154 -7.62 25.77 5.98
C HIS A 154 -7.77 24.35 5.43
N PRO A 155 -8.41 23.44 6.18
CA PRO A 155 -8.48 22.02 5.81
C PRO A 155 -9.13 21.79 4.46
N ASP A 156 -10.14 22.58 4.10
CA ASP A 156 -10.86 22.46 2.82
C ASP A 156 -9.99 22.76 1.59
N GLN A 157 -8.83 23.36 1.77
CA GLN A 157 -7.86 23.63 0.70
C GLN A 157 -6.92 22.45 0.43
N LEU A 158 -6.86 21.47 1.35
CA LEU A 158 -6.04 20.30 1.18
C LEU A 158 -6.72 19.28 0.27
N PRO A 159 -6.08 18.81 -0.82
CA PRO A 159 -6.70 17.89 -1.77
C PRO A 159 -7.23 16.60 -1.14
N TYR A 160 -6.55 16.09 -0.11
CA TYR A 160 -6.98 14.89 0.61
C TYR A 160 -8.32 15.09 1.33
N PHE A 161 -8.57 16.26 1.95
CA PHE A 161 -9.84 16.56 2.60
C PHE A 161 -11.00 16.60 1.59
N GLN A 162 -10.76 17.13 0.41
CA GLN A 162 -11.76 17.15 -0.65
C GLN A 162 -12.14 15.74 -1.12
N LEU A 163 -11.18 14.80 -1.09
CA LEU A 163 -11.39 13.42 -1.52
C LEU A 163 -11.98 12.54 -0.42
N THR A 164 -11.80 12.88 0.86
CA THR A 164 -12.23 12.03 1.98
C THR A 164 -13.72 11.69 1.95
N PRO A 165 -14.67 12.63 1.75
CA PRO A 165 -16.10 12.31 1.70
C PRO A 165 -16.48 11.35 0.57
N ILE A 166 -15.66 11.28 -0.49
CA ILE A 166 -15.91 10.43 -1.65
C ILE A 166 -15.25 9.05 -1.45
N ARG A 167 -14.04 9.02 -0.91
CA ARG A 167 -13.22 7.81 -0.80
C ARG A 167 -13.55 6.98 0.43
N LYS A 168 -13.62 7.62 1.61
CA LYS A 168 -13.80 6.92 2.90
C LYS A 168 -15.00 5.96 2.89
N PRO A 169 -16.21 6.34 2.41
CA PRO A 169 -17.37 5.44 2.39
C PRO A 169 -17.19 4.18 1.52
N THR A 170 -16.17 4.14 0.67
CA THR A 170 -15.92 3.00 -0.23
C THR A 170 -14.88 2.02 0.31
N LEU A 171 -14.14 2.40 1.38
CA LEU A 171 -12.97 1.65 1.85
C LEU A 171 -13.35 0.29 2.43
N GLU A 172 -14.29 0.25 3.35
CA GLU A 172 -14.72 -1.00 4.00
C GLU A 172 -15.16 -2.03 2.96
N ARG A 173 -16.01 -1.63 2.01
CA ARG A 173 -16.48 -2.52 0.96
C ARG A 173 -15.35 -3.07 0.10
N LYS A 174 -14.44 -2.23 -0.34
CA LYS A 174 -13.28 -2.66 -1.15
C LYS A 174 -12.35 -3.58 -0.35
N PHE A 175 -12.12 -3.25 0.90
CA PHE A 175 -11.32 -4.08 1.81
C PHE A 175 -11.93 -5.49 1.95
N ASN A 176 -13.23 -5.57 2.16
CA ASN A 176 -13.93 -6.84 2.28
C ASN A 176 -13.94 -7.63 0.97
N GLN A 177 -14.11 -6.96 -0.19
CA GLN A 177 -13.97 -7.62 -1.50
C GLN A 177 -12.61 -8.30 -1.68
N LEU A 178 -11.51 -7.66 -1.27
CA LEU A 178 -10.17 -8.25 -1.35
C LEU A 178 -10.05 -9.50 -0.47
N ARG A 179 -10.59 -9.42 0.76
CA ARG A 179 -10.61 -10.58 1.69
C ARG A 179 -11.45 -11.73 1.15
N GLU A 180 -12.62 -11.43 0.63
CA GLU A 180 -13.54 -12.43 0.03
C GLU A 180 -12.91 -13.11 -1.20
N ALA A 181 -12.10 -12.39 -1.96
CA ALA A 181 -11.31 -12.96 -3.06
C ALA A 181 -10.10 -13.80 -2.59
N GLY A 182 -9.88 -13.96 -1.28
CA GLY A 182 -8.79 -14.77 -0.74
C GLY A 182 -7.43 -14.07 -0.73
N VAL A 183 -7.40 -12.74 -0.88
CA VAL A 183 -6.18 -11.95 -0.78
C VAL A 183 -5.72 -11.87 0.67
N VAL A 184 -4.43 -12.02 0.91
CA VAL A 184 -3.83 -11.88 2.24
C VAL A 184 -3.53 -10.41 2.51
N MET A 185 -4.23 -9.85 3.48
CA MET A 185 -4.09 -8.45 3.84
C MET A 185 -2.88 -8.23 4.75
N LEU A 186 -2.11 -7.16 4.50
CA LEU A 186 -0.97 -6.74 5.29
C LEU A 186 -1.23 -5.38 5.97
N ILE A 187 -0.80 -5.23 7.21
CA ILE A 187 -0.73 -3.91 7.85
C ILE A 187 0.42 -3.13 7.22
N GLY A 188 0.11 -1.91 6.78
CA GLY A 188 1.07 -0.95 6.28
C GLY A 188 0.43 0.42 6.16
N THR A 189 1.21 1.47 6.32
CA THR A 189 0.68 2.80 6.59
C THR A 189 0.88 3.81 5.47
N ASP A 190 1.96 3.71 4.70
CA ASP A 190 2.38 4.78 3.80
C ASP A 190 2.61 6.11 4.55
N SER A 191 3.22 6.03 5.76
CA SER A 191 3.49 7.19 6.61
C SER A 191 4.38 8.22 5.92
N GLY A 192 4.17 9.51 6.25
CA GLY A 192 4.85 10.64 5.63
C GLY A 192 4.02 11.36 4.58
N ILE A 193 2.88 10.81 4.15
CA ILE A 193 1.88 11.57 3.40
C ILE A 193 0.96 12.33 4.37
N PRO A 194 0.20 13.34 3.89
CA PRO A 194 -0.63 14.15 4.78
C PRO A 194 -1.47 13.32 5.75
N MET A 195 -1.40 13.66 7.03
CA MET A 195 -2.14 13.06 8.15
C MET A 195 -1.77 11.63 8.52
N LYS A 196 -0.71 11.09 7.95
CA LYS A 196 -0.16 9.80 8.34
C LYS A 196 1.13 9.99 9.12
N PHE A 197 0.99 10.26 10.42
CA PHE A 197 2.12 10.51 11.31
C PHE A 197 2.84 9.22 11.67
N HIS A 198 4.16 9.20 11.51
CA HIS A 198 5.00 8.01 11.76
C HIS A 198 4.79 7.41 13.15
N SER A 199 4.56 8.24 14.15
CA SER A 199 4.32 7.81 15.53
C SER A 199 2.95 7.16 15.76
N GLN A 200 1.98 7.37 14.87
CA GLN A 200 0.59 6.99 15.09
C GLN A 200 0.00 6.07 14.03
N SER A 201 0.42 6.21 12.77
CA SER A 201 -0.25 5.54 11.63
C SER A 201 -0.37 4.04 11.78
N THR A 202 0.62 3.36 12.35
CA THR A 202 0.57 1.89 12.49
C THR A 202 -0.56 1.46 13.41
N TRP A 203 -0.67 2.03 14.62
CA TRP A 203 -1.73 1.62 15.54
C TRP A 203 -3.12 2.10 15.06
N LYS A 204 -3.20 3.24 14.38
CA LYS A 204 -4.44 3.72 13.76
C LYS A 204 -4.88 2.82 12.60
N GLU A 205 -3.97 2.25 11.84
CA GLU A 205 -4.33 1.27 10.82
C GLU A 205 -4.98 0.03 11.46
N PHE A 206 -4.44 -0.48 12.58
CA PHE A 206 -5.07 -1.54 13.36
C PHE A 206 -6.46 -1.15 13.88
N ASP A 207 -6.58 0.07 14.39
CA ASP A 207 -7.83 0.59 14.92
C ASP A 207 -8.94 0.60 13.86
N VAL A 208 -8.64 1.12 12.68
CA VAL A 208 -9.58 1.12 11.55
C VAL A 208 -9.97 -0.31 11.15
N TRP A 209 -9.02 -1.23 11.06
CA TRP A 209 -9.35 -2.60 10.68
C TRP A 209 -10.29 -3.28 11.69
N VAL A 210 -10.02 -3.11 12.97
CA VAL A 210 -10.79 -3.78 14.05
C VAL A 210 -12.12 -3.07 14.29
N ASN A 211 -12.10 -1.77 14.50
CA ASN A 211 -13.24 -1.02 14.97
C ASN A 211 -14.17 -0.54 13.84
N GLU A 212 -13.61 -0.25 12.66
CA GLU A 212 -14.41 0.23 11.53
C GLU A 212 -14.79 -0.92 10.57
N PHE A 213 -13.86 -1.85 10.30
CA PHE A 213 -14.08 -2.93 9.33
C PHE A 213 -14.42 -4.29 9.98
N GLY A 214 -14.47 -4.38 11.31
CA GLY A 214 -14.84 -5.58 12.03
C GLY A 214 -13.87 -6.76 11.84
N VAL A 215 -12.60 -6.48 11.58
CA VAL A 215 -11.58 -7.52 11.47
C VAL A 215 -11.28 -8.10 12.86
N ASP A 216 -11.20 -9.41 12.95
CA ASP A 216 -10.78 -10.06 14.20
C ASP A 216 -9.38 -9.53 14.63
N PRO A 217 -9.20 -9.10 15.89
CA PRO A 217 -7.94 -8.51 16.34
C PRO A 217 -6.72 -9.43 16.14
N MET A 218 -6.89 -10.74 16.27
CA MET A 218 -5.79 -11.69 16.05
C MET A 218 -5.41 -11.79 14.57
N LEU A 219 -6.37 -11.64 13.67
CA LEU A 219 -6.07 -11.57 12.24
C LEU A 219 -5.33 -10.26 11.90
N ALA A 220 -5.74 -9.14 12.48
CA ALA A 220 -5.05 -7.86 12.31
C ALA A 220 -3.60 -7.93 12.86
N ILE A 221 -3.40 -8.48 14.06
CA ILE A 221 -2.06 -8.69 14.63
C ILE A 221 -1.19 -9.55 13.69
N ARG A 222 -1.72 -10.65 13.16
CA ARG A 222 -0.97 -11.51 12.22
C ARG A 222 -0.61 -10.80 10.91
N ALA A 223 -1.42 -9.84 10.50
CA ALA A 223 -1.18 -9.06 9.28
C ALA A 223 0.03 -8.12 9.39
N ALA A 224 0.54 -7.84 10.57
CA ALA A 224 1.69 -6.97 10.78
C ALA A 224 3.04 -7.71 10.76
N PRO A 225 3.33 -8.70 11.64
CA PRO A 225 4.62 -9.40 11.61
C PRO A 225 4.61 -10.66 10.74
N TYR A 226 3.57 -11.51 10.88
CA TYR A 226 3.59 -12.86 10.31
C TYR A 226 3.48 -12.87 8.77
N TRP A 227 2.48 -12.21 8.22
CA TRP A 227 2.30 -12.23 6.77
C TRP A 227 3.35 -11.41 6.01
N PRO A 228 3.81 -10.23 6.47
CA PRO A 228 4.95 -9.56 5.85
C PRO A 228 6.22 -10.41 5.85
N SER A 229 6.53 -11.14 6.92
CA SER A 229 7.71 -12.02 6.93
C SER A 229 7.60 -13.14 5.90
N LYS A 230 6.40 -13.68 5.67
CA LYS A 230 6.13 -14.65 4.60
C LYS A 230 6.33 -14.04 3.21
N MET A 231 5.82 -12.81 2.99
CA MET A 231 6.01 -12.10 1.73
C MET A 231 7.49 -11.85 1.45
N MET A 232 8.23 -11.44 2.47
CA MET A 232 9.67 -11.16 2.39
C MET A 232 10.55 -12.41 2.42
N LYS A 233 9.94 -13.60 2.62
CA LYS A 233 10.66 -14.91 2.71
C LYS A 233 11.69 -14.97 3.84
N VAL A 234 11.41 -14.29 4.95
CA VAL A 234 12.24 -14.24 6.17
C VAL A 234 11.53 -14.84 7.40
N ASP A 235 10.50 -15.60 7.16
CA ASP A 235 9.61 -16.17 8.18
C ASP A 235 10.25 -17.30 9.03
N ASN A 236 11.45 -17.73 8.67
CA ASN A 236 12.31 -18.58 9.50
C ASN A 236 13.02 -17.82 10.62
N GLU A 237 13.11 -16.48 10.52
CA GLU A 237 13.82 -15.63 11.48
C GLU A 237 12.90 -14.60 12.15
N TYR A 238 11.84 -14.18 11.46
CA TYR A 238 10.96 -13.09 11.87
C TYR A 238 9.48 -13.49 11.77
N GLY A 239 8.61 -12.65 12.34
CA GLY A 239 7.16 -12.74 12.13
C GLY A 239 6.38 -13.47 13.20
N THR A 240 7.04 -13.99 14.23
CA THR A 240 6.40 -14.61 15.41
C THR A 240 6.91 -13.97 16.70
N VAL A 241 6.04 -13.93 17.71
CA VAL A 241 6.42 -13.62 19.09
C VAL A 241 6.49 -14.95 19.82
N SER A 242 7.67 -15.36 20.24
CA SER A 242 7.92 -16.60 21.01
C SER A 242 8.16 -16.27 22.47
#